data_67b79395cf0433cbb23a1cdafcb6a740
#
_entry.id   67b79395cf0433cbb23a1cdafcb6a740
#
_cell.length_a   1.000
_cell.length_b   1.000
_cell.length_c   1.000
_cell.angle_alpha   90.00
_cell.angle_beta   90.00
_cell.angle_gamma   90.00
#
_symmetry.space_group_name_H-M   'P 1'
#
loop_
_entity.id
_entity.type
_entity.pdbx_description
1 polymer ?
#
loop_
_entity_poly.entity_id
_entity_poly.type
_entity_poly.pdbx_seq_one_letter_code
_entity_poly.pdbx_strand_id
1 'polypeptide(L)'
;MTRIQSAPIERMDEVSNELQSLAGAMGFEANSFKSMAHRPAILRGFMALAGSILGPDSNLDKGLRQMIAYISSAASGCRYCQAHTSHGAEVAGVDVKKLESLWLFETSDLFDDRERAALSLALAAGQVPNMATDDHFSTLSNYFSDEEITEIVAVISLFGFLNRWNDTLATQLEKGPLAFAETHLKESGWEVGDHS
;
A
#
# COMPACT_ATOMS: atom_id res chain seq x y z
N MET A 1 19.56 2.67 6.82
CA MET A 1 19.57 1.92 8.12
C MET A 1 18.33 2.33 8.92
N THR A 2 17.52 1.37 9.35
CA THR A 2 16.27 1.68 10.09
C THR A 2 16.54 2.45 11.39
N ARG A 3 15.67 3.44 11.71
CA ARG A 3 15.84 4.37 12.85
C ARG A 3 15.49 3.74 14.19
N ILE A 4 14.64 2.69 14.21
CA ILE A 4 14.41 1.84 15.38
C ILE A 4 14.55 0.37 14.97
N GLN A 5 15.09 -0.45 15.85
CA GLN A 5 15.19 -1.88 15.62
C GLN A 5 13.83 -2.57 15.74
N SER A 6 13.73 -3.84 15.34
CA SER A 6 12.58 -4.68 15.64
C SER A 6 12.33 -4.71 17.16
N ALA A 7 11.09 -4.92 17.55
CA ALA A 7 10.74 -5.05 18.96
C ALA A 7 11.55 -6.18 19.65
N PRO A 8 11.82 -6.06 20.97
CA PRO A 8 12.44 -7.15 21.74
C PRO A 8 11.62 -8.44 21.64
N ILE A 9 12.30 -9.58 21.81
CA ILE A 9 11.69 -10.90 21.65
C ILE A 9 10.44 -11.08 22.52
N GLU A 10 10.47 -10.57 23.75
CA GLU A 10 9.36 -10.66 24.68
C GLU A 10 8.09 -9.95 24.16
N ARG A 11 8.26 -8.83 23.42
CA ARG A 11 7.15 -8.12 22.78
C ARG A 11 6.69 -8.81 21.52
N MET A 12 7.60 -9.40 20.76
CA MET A 12 7.26 -10.18 19.57
C MET A 12 6.52 -11.47 19.96
N ASP A 13 6.93 -12.15 21.06
CA ASP A 13 6.24 -13.32 21.59
C ASP A 13 4.80 -12.99 22.03
N GLU A 14 4.56 -11.81 22.63
CA GLU A 14 3.23 -11.34 23.02
C GLU A 14 2.26 -11.21 21.83
N VAL A 15 2.77 -11.00 20.61
CA VAL A 15 2.00 -10.81 19.36
C VAL A 15 2.37 -11.83 18.29
N SER A 16 2.90 -12.98 18.68
CA SER A 16 3.40 -13.99 17.75
C SER A 16 2.32 -14.52 16.80
N ASN A 17 1.10 -14.75 17.30
CA ASN A 17 -0.03 -15.18 16.48
C ASN A 17 -0.41 -14.13 15.43
N GLU A 18 -0.42 -12.86 15.82
CA GLU A 18 -0.69 -11.74 14.95
C GLU A 18 0.38 -11.62 13.85
N LEU A 19 1.66 -11.69 14.22
CA LEU A 19 2.77 -11.64 13.26
C LEU A 19 2.74 -12.83 12.29
N GLN A 20 2.45 -14.04 12.78
CA GLN A 20 2.29 -15.23 11.94
C GLN A 20 1.11 -15.10 10.96
N SER A 21 -0.03 -14.56 11.42
CA SER A 21 -1.20 -14.31 10.56
C SER A 21 -0.86 -13.35 9.43
N LEU A 22 -0.18 -12.23 9.74
CA LEU A 22 0.26 -11.25 8.75
C LEU A 22 1.28 -11.85 7.77
N ALA A 23 2.27 -12.60 8.28
CA ALA A 23 3.26 -13.27 7.46
C ALA A 23 2.62 -14.32 6.53
N GLY A 24 1.61 -15.04 7.01
CA GLY A 24 0.83 -16.00 6.20
C GLY A 24 0.07 -15.31 5.07
N ALA A 25 -0.51 -14.14 5.32
CA ALA A 25 -1.24 -13.37 4.31
C ALA A 25 -0.33 -12.73 3.26
N MET A 26 0.89 -12.35 3.63
CA MET A 26 1.84 -11.65 2.76
C MET A 26 2.90 -12.55 2.13
N GLY A 27 3.10 -13.77 2.67
CA GLY A 27 4.17 -14.69 2.27
C GLY A 27 5.54 -14.39 2.88
N PHE A 28 5.65 -13.36 3.71
CA PHE A 28 6.89 -12.96 4.43
C PHE A 28 6.55 -12.11 5.66
N GLU A 29 7.52 -11.98 6.57
CA GLU A 29 7.41 -11.13 7.77
C GLU A 29 7.80 -9.69 7.45
N ALA A 30 6.84 -8.76 7.45
CA ALA A 30 7.12 -7.35 7.20
C ALA A 30 7.78 -6.66 8.41
N ASN A 31 8.87 -5.93 8.16
CA ASN A 31 9.62 -5.22 9.19
C ASN A 31 8.83 -4.08 9.84
N SER A 32 7.89 -3.48 9.10
CA SER A 32 6.94 -2.51 9.66
C SER A 32 6.15 -3.06 10.86
N PHE A 33 5.73 -4.34 10.80
CA PHE A 33 4.99 -4.97 11.90
C PHE A 33 5.90 -5.34 13.07
N LYS A 34 7.15 -5.73 12.79
CA LYS A 34 8.16 -5.94 13.84
C LYS A 34 8.45 -4.65 14.61
N SER A 35 8.42 -3.50 13.94
CA SER A 35 8.53 -2.19 14.60
C SER A 35 7.26 -1.81 15.37
N MET A 36 6.06 -2.13 14.86
CA MET A 36 4.80 -1.90 15.58
C MET A 36 4.67 -2.77 16.84
N ALA A 37 5.30 -3.94 16.87
CA ALA A 37 5.28 -4.87 18.01
C ALA A 37 5.90 -4.28 19.29
N HIS A 38 6.69 -3.17 19.23
CA HIS A 38 7.05 -2.41 20.42
C HIS A 38 5.83 -1.98 21.25
N ARG A 39 4.70 -1.81 20.60
CA ARG A 39 3.40 -1.47 21.21
C ARG A 39 2.32 -2.41 20.70
N PRO A 40 2.15 -3.59 21.29
CA PRO A 40 1.18 -4.61 20.88
C PRO A 40 -0.21 -4.08 20.57
N ALA A 41 -0.69 -3.10 21.35
CA ALA A 41 -1.99 -2.46 21.12
C ALA A 41 -2.06 -1.71 19.77
N ILE A 42 -0.95 -1.10 19.32
CA ILE A 42 -0.89 -0.44 18.00
C ILE A 42 -0.97 -1.48 16.89
N LEU A 43 -0.19 -2.56 16.98
CA LEU A 43 -0.21 -3.65 16.00
C LEU A 43 -1.61 -4.26 15.89
N ARG A 44 -2.26 -4.59 17.01
CA ARG A 44 -3.62 -5.16 17.02
C ARG A 44 -4.66 -4.20 16.44
N GLY A 45 -4.59 -2.91 16.80
CA GLY A 45 -5.47 -1.88 16.23
C GLY A 45 -5.27 -1.71 14.73
N PHE A 46 -4.02 -1.71 14.27
CA PHE A 46 -3.69 -1.69 12.84
C PHE A 46 -4.24 -2.93 12.12
N MET A 47 -4.03 -4.13 12.67
CA MET A 47 -4.53 -5.37 12.07
C MET A 47 -6.04 -5.39 11.93
N ALA A 48 -6.77 -4.93 12.96
CA ALA A 48 -8.23 -4.86 12.92
C ALA A 48 -8.69 -3.90 11.81
N LEU A 49 -8.07 -2.72 11.70
CA LEU A 49 -8.35 -1.75 10.63
C LEU A 49 -7.97 -2.31 9.25
N ALA A 50 -6.75 -2.82 9.10
CA ALA A 50 -6.28 -3.37 7.82
C ALA A 50 -7.12 -4.57 7.37
N GLY A 51 -7.54 -5.43 8.30
CA GLY A 51 -8.41 -6.57 8.03
C GLY A 51 -9.80 -6.16 7.52
N SER A 52 -10.36 -5.06 8.04
CA SER A 52 -11.65 -4.54 7.56
C SER A 52 -11.55 -3.86 6.18
N ILE A 53 -10.37 -3.35 5.80
CA ILE A 53 -10.18 -2.61 4.52
C ILE A 53 -9.68 -3.55 3.42
N LEU A 54 -8.70 -4.40 3.74
CA LEU A 54 -8.03 -5.26 2.76
C LEU A 54 -8.52 -6.71 2.80
N GLY A 55 -9.45 -7.02 3.69
CA GLY A 55 -9.99 -8.36 3.89
C GLY A 55 -10.84 -8.88 2.72
N PRO A 56 -11.35 -10.12 2.86
CA PRO A 56 -12.11 -10.77 1.79
C PRO A 56 -13.51 -10.17 1.55
N ASP A 57 -14.03 -9.42 2.51
CA ASP A 57 -15.39 -8.84 2.46
C ASP A 57 -15.46 -7.52 1.66
N SER A 58 -14.32 -7.02 1.14
CA SER A 58 -14.29 -5.82 0.31
C SER A 58 -14.94 -6.08 -1.06
N ASN A 59 -15.71 -5.09 -1.54
CA ASN A 59 -16.34 -5.09 -2.86
C ASN A 59 -15.34 -4.75 -3.98
N LEU A 60 -14.18 -4.19 -3.64
CA LEU A 60 -13.14 -3.86 -4.61
C LEU A 60 -12.26 -5.06 -4.91
N ASP A 61 -11.89 -5.22 -6.18
CA ASP A 61 -10.90 -6.21 -6.61
C ASP A 61 -9.56 -6.01 -5.87
N LYS A 62 -8.91 -7.14 -5.53
CA LYS A 62 -7.64 -7.11 -4.79
C LYS A 62 -6.54 -6.37 -5.54
N GLY A 63 -6.44 -6.57 -6.84
CA GLY A 63 -5.46 -5.89 -7.69
C GLY A 63 -5.69 -4.39 -7.72
N LEU A 64 -6.94 -3.95 -7.88
CA LEU A 64 -7.30 -2.54 -7.84
C LEU A 64 -6.95 -1.89 -6.49
N ARG A 65 -7.25 -2.55 -5.36
CA ARG A 65 -6.85 -2.05 -4.02
C ARG A 65 -5.35 -1.84 -3.92
N GLN A 66 -4.55 -2.77 -4.44
CA GLN A 66 -3.09 -2.65 -4.43
C GLN A 66 -2.58 -1.54 -5.36
N MET A 67 -3.20 -1.34 -6.53
CA MET A 67 -2.86 -0.24 -7.43
C MET A 67 -3.20 1.13 -6.83
N ILE A 68 -4.36 1.27 -6.16
CA ILE A 68 -4.75 2.47 -5.39
C ILE A 68 -3.71 2.74 -4.30
N ALA A 69 -3.33 1.72 -3.54
CA ALA A 69 -2.33 1.79 -2.49
C ALA A 69 -0.95 2.20 -3.05
N TYR A 70 -0.55 1.66 -4.20
CA TYR A 70 0.68 2.03 -4.89
C TYR A 70 0.68 3.51 -5.28
N ILE A 71 -0.34 3.99 -6.00
CA ILE A 71 -0.41 5.37 -6.48
C ILE A 71 -0.45 6.36 -5.32
N SER A 72 -1.22 6.09 -4.26
CA SER A 72 -1.25 6.96 -3.07
C SER A 72 0.10 6.98 -2.32
N SER A 73 0.81 5.84 -2.29
CA SER A 73 2.15 5.75 -1.69
C SER A 73 3.20 6.46 -2.52
N ALA A 74 3.08 6.40 -3.84
CA ALA A 74 3.94 7.10 -4.77
C ALA A 74 3.72 8.62 -4.68
N ALA A 75 2.47 9.09 -4.59
CA ALA A 75 2.14 10.49 -4.35
C ALA A 75 2.70 11.01 -3.02
N SER A 76 2.78 10.15 -2.00
CA SER A 76 3.38 10.47 -0.69
C SER A 76 4.91 10.34 -0.67
N GLY A 77 5.53 9.76 -1.70
CA GLY A 77 6.97 9.53 -1.80
C GLY A 77 7.51 8.28 -1.08
N CYS A 78 6.65 7.44 -0.48
CA CYS A 78 7.08 6.28 0.30
C CYS A 78 7.56 5.11 -0.57
N ARG A 79 8.87 4.93 -0.67
CA ARG A 79 9.51 3.88 -1.49
C ARG A 79 9.24 2.47 -0.96
N TYR A 80 9.19 2.31 0.36
CA TYR A 80 8.83 1.05 1.02
C TYR A 80 7.43 0.58 0.60
N CYS A 81 6.43 1.47 0.74
CA CYS A 81 5.06 1.11 0.42
C CYS A 81 4.84 0.89 -1.09
N GLN A 82 5.54 1.63 -1.96
CA GLN A 82 5.52 1.37 -3.41
C GLN A 82 5.97 -0.05 -3.74
N ALA A 83 7.11 -0.49 -3.18
CA ALA A 83 7.63 -1.83 -3.40
C ALA A 83 6.67 -2.92 -2.89
N HIS A 84 6.10 -2.73 -1.70
CA HIS A 84 5.15 -3.68 -1.11
C HIS A 84 3.85 -3.79 -1.91
N THR A 85 3.28 -2.67 -2.32
CA THR A 85 1.99 -2.65 -3.01
C THR A 85 2.09 -3.12 -4.45
N SER A 86 3.18 -2.81 -5.16
CA SER A 86 3.41 -3.34 -6.51
C SER A 86 3.61 -4.87 -6.50
N HIS A 87 4.41 -5.39 -5.58
CA HIS A 87 4.56 -6.83 -5.38
C HIS A 87 3.22 -7.47 -4.94
N GLY A 88 2.48 -6.82 -4.04
CA GLY A 88 1.14 -7.28 -3.63
C GLY A 88 0.14 -7.30 -4.79
N ALA A 89 0.22 -6.36 -5.73
CA ALA A 89 -0.63 -6.34 -6.91
C ALA A 89 -0.28 -7.49 -7.89
N GLU A 90 1.00 -7.78 -8.08
CA GLU A 90 1.46 -8.95 -8.86
C GLU A 90 0.93 -10.25 -8.23
N VAL A 91 1.07 -10.43 -6.92
CA VAL A 91 0.52 -11.58 -6.20
C VAL A 91 -1.01 -11.66 -6.30
N ALA A 92 -1.70 -10.52 -6.41
CA ALA A 92 -3.13 -10.46 -6.67
C ALA A 92 -3.52 -10.75 -8.13
N GLY A 93 -2.56 -10.98 -9.02
CA GLY A 93 -2.77 -11.36 -10.42
C GLY A 93 -2.81 -10.20 -11.41
N VAL A 94 -2.40 -8.99 -11.01
CA VAL A 94 -2.25 -7.87 -11.96
C VAL A 94 -1.07 -8.13 -12.89
N ASP A 95 -1.29 -7.92 -14.19
CA ASP A 95 -0.23 -8.10 -15.20
C ASP A 95 0.95 -7.16 -14.92
N VAL A 96 2.18 -7.71 -14.97
CA VAL A 96 3.40 -6.97 -14.66
C VAL A 96 3.59 -5.75 -15.58
N LYS A 97 3.21 -5.85 -16.87
CA LYS A 97 3.28 -4.70 -17.80
C LYS A 97 2.38 -3.55 -17.36
N LYS A 98 1.23 -3.87 -16.76
CA LYS A 98 0.33 -2.88 -16.18
C LYS A 98 0.96 -2.22 -14.97
N LEU A 99 1.67 -2.99 -14.11
CA LEU A 99 2.38 -2.47 -12.95
C LEU A 99 3.57 -1.58 -13.34
N GLU A 100 4.33 -1.94 -14.35
CA GLU A 100 5.40 -1.11 -14.91
C GLU A 100 4.87 0.21 -15.51
N SER A 101 3.60 0.24 -15.92
CA SER A 101 2.92 1.40 -16.50
C SER A 101 2.05 2.20 -15.53
N LEU A 102 2.12 1.92 -14.20
CA LEU A 102 1.23 2.55 -13.21
C LEU A 102 1.28 4.09 -13.22
N TRP A 103 2.46 4.68 -13.45
CA TRP A 103 2.59 6.14 -13.59
C TRP A 103 1.99 6.71 -14.89
N LEU A 104 1.67 5.85 -15.85
CA LEU A 104 1.04 6.21 -17.12
C LEU A 104 -0.45 5.86 -17.14
N PHE A 105 -1.07 5.64 -15.97
CA PHE A 105 -2.46 5.16 -15.87
C PHE A 105 -3.46 6.06 -16.60
N GLU A 106 -3.20 7.36 -16.69
CA GLU A 106 -4.07 8.33 -17.37
C GLU A 106 -4.12 8.13 -18.89
N THR A 107 -3.03 7.68 -19.49
CA THR A 107 -2.84 7.64 -20.95
C THR A 107 -2.63 6.26 -21.53
N SER A 108 -2.26 5.27 -20.72
CA SER A 108 -2.00 3.90 -21.19
C SER A 108 -3.30 3.13 -21.40
N ASP A 109 -3.40 2.42 -22.53
CA ASP A 109 -4.54 1.56 -22.88
C ASP A 109 -4.68 0.31 -21.97
N LEU A 110 -3.71 0.10 -21.06
CA LEU A 110 -3.76 -0.99 -20.06
C LEU A 110 -4.75 -0.74 -18.92
N PHE A 111 -5.24 0.49 -18.77
CA PHE A 111 -6.18 0.86 -17.72
C PHE A 111 -7.53 1.23 -18.31
N ASP A 112 -8.60 0.72 -17.71
CA ASP A 112 -9.96 1.14 -18.04
C ASP A 112 -10.34 2.43 -17.31
N ASP A 113 -11.51 3.00 -17.68
CA ASP A 113 -11.96 4.28 -17.11
C ASP A 113 -12.31 4.17 -15.60
N ARG A 114 -12.78 2.97 -15.17
CA ARG A 114 -13.05 2.68 -13.75
C ARG A 114 -11.78 2.72 -12.92
N GLU A 115 -10.74 2.09 -13.40
CA GLU A 115 -9.41 2.11 -12.78
C GLU A 115 -8.80 3.52 -12.76
N ARG A 116 -8.86 4.23 -13.90
CA ARG A 116 -8.38 5.61 -13.99
C ARG A 116 -9.03 6.53 -12.99
N ALA A 117 -10.36 6.42 -12.80
CA ALA A 117 -11.08 7.23 -11.82
C ALA A 117 -10.57 6.98 -10.39
N ALA A 118 -10.39 5.72 -9.99
CA ALA A 118 -9.88 5.36 -8.67
C ALA A 118 -8.42 5.80 -8.46
N LEU A 119 -7.56 5.60 -9.45
CA LEU A 119 -6.14 5.97 -9.39
C LEU A 119 -5.93 7.49 -9.41
N SER A 120 -6.79 8.24 -10.11
CA SER A 120 -6.78 9.72 -10.08
C SER A 120 -7.08 10.25 -8.67
N LEU A 121 -8.11 9.72 -7.99
CA LEU A 121 -8.35 10.08 -6.59
C LEU A 121 -7.17 9.67 -5.70
N ALA A 122 -6.59 8.48 -5.91
CA ALA A 122 -5.46 8.00 -5.12
C ALA A 122 -4.23 8.92 -5.25
N LEU A 123 -3.95 9.40 -6.47
CA LEU A 123 -2.89 10.36 -6.75
C LEU A 123 -3.15 11.70 -6.04
N ALA A 124 -4.36 12.24 -6.16
CA ALA A 124 -4.71 13.52 -5.57
C ALA A 124 -4.75 13.47 -4.03
N ALA A 125 -5.41 12.47 -3.46
CA ALA A 125 -5.60 12.34 -2.02
C ALA A 125 -4.35 11.83 -1.29
N GLY A 126 -3.40 11.18 -2.00
CA GLY A 126 -2.10 10.77 -1.46
C GLY A 126 -1.12 11.93 -1.22
N GLN A 127 -1.38 13.11 -1.80
CA GLN A 127 -0.52 14.28 -1.68
C GLN A 127 -0.70 15.02 -0.35
N VAL A 128 0.31 15.84 0.01
CA VAL A 128 0.24 16.78 1.13
C VAL A 128 0.69 18.16 0.62
N PRO A 129 -0.21 19.15 0.55
CA PRO A 129 -1.63 19.10 0.96
C PRO A 129 -2.47 18.18 0.08
N ASN A 130 -3.61 17.71 0.63
CA ASN A 130 -4.55 16.87 -0.10
C ASN A 130 -5.16 17.63 -1.29
N MET A 131 -5.12 17.04 -2.48
CA MET A 131 -5.54 17.65 -3.75
C MET A 131 -6.85 17.06 -4.29
N ALA A 132 -7.57 16.25 -3.51
CA ALA A 132 -8.88 15.74 -3.90
C ALA A 132 -9.90 16.89 -4.08
N THR A 133 -10.73 16.78 -5.12
CA THR A 133 -11.74 17.78 -5.47
C THR A 133 -13.10 17.11 -5.73
N ASP A 134 -14.17 17.89 -5.79
CA ASP A 134 -15.52 17.39 -6.10
C ASP A 134 -15.58 16.71 -7.48
N ASP A 135 -14.74 17.12 -8.44
CA ASP A 135 -14.67 16.50 -9.77
C ASP A 135 -14.20 15.04 -9.71
N HIS A 136 -13.28 14.70 -8.81
CA HIS A 136 -12.87 13.32 -8.60
C HIS A 136 -14.05 12.46 -8.15
N PHE A 137 -14.87 12.96 -7.20
CA PHE A 137 -16.03 12.23 -6.69
C PHE A 137 -17.16 12.15 -7.73
N SER A 138 -17.36 13.21 -8.52
CA SER A 138 -18.29 13.19 -9.64
C SER A 138 -17.90 12.15 -10.69
N THR A 139 -16.61 11.98 -10.95
CA THR A 139 -16.11 10.96 -11.88
C THR A 139 -16.26 9.56 -11.29
N LEU A 140 -15.87 9.37 -10.02
CA LEU A 140 -15.99 8.08 -9.33
C LEU A 140 -17.41 7.55 -9.29
N SER A 141 -18.41 8.42 -9.04
CA SER A 141 -19.83 8.02 -8.96
C SER A 141 -20.40 7.45 -10.26
N ASN A 142 -19.71 7.60 -11.40
CA ASN A 142 -20.09 6.93 -12.64
C ASN A 142 -19.70 5.45 -12.68
N TYR A 143 -18.77 5.01 -11.82
CA TYR A 143 -18.16 3.67 -11.87
C TYR A 143 -18.25 2.91 -10.55
N PHE A 144 -18.49 3.59 -9.43
CA PHE A 144 -18.46 3.03 -8.08
C PHE A 144 -19.66 3.47 -7.26
N SER A 145 -20.17 2.58 -6.42
CA SER A 145 -21.14 2.92 -5.38
C SER A 145 -20.48 3.73 -4.25
N ASP A 146 -21.29 4.37 -3.40
CA ASP A 146 -20.82 5.09 -2.22
C ASP A 146 -20.03 4.16 -1.27
N GLU A 147 -20.41 2.89 -1.19
CA GLU A 147 -19.71 1.86 -0.40
C GLU A 147 -18.32 1.61 -0.97
N GLU A 148 -18.18 1.39 -2.28
CA GLU A 148 -16.90 1.19 -2.95
C GLU A 148 -16.02 2.46 -2.89
N ILE A 149 -16.61 3.66 -3.02
CA ILE A 149 -15.88 4.93 -2.83
C ILE A 149 -15.34 5.04 -1.39
N THR A 150 -16.13 4.63 -0.40
CA THR A 150 -15.68 4.56 1.00
C THR A 150 -14.49 3.61 1.14
N GLU A 151 -14.51 2.45 0.50
CA GLU A 151 -13.40 1.50 0.50
C GLU A 151 -12.15 2.08 -0.20
N ILE A 152 -12.29 2.78 -1.32
CA ILE A 152 -11.18 3.47 -2.00
C ILE A 152 -10.52 4.47 -1.06
N VAL A 153 -11.30 5.32 -0.41
CA VAL A 153 -10.81 6.32 0.56
C VAL A 153 -10.14 5.64 1.76
N ALA A 154 -10.71 4.52 2.24
CA ALA A 154 -10.15 3.74 3.34
C ALA A 154 -8.77 3.14 2.97
N VAL A 155 -8.58 2.61 1.75
CA VAL A 155 -7.28 2.13 1.26
C VAL A 155 -6.26 3.27 1.23
N ILE A 156 -6.60 4.42 0.65
CA ILE A 156 -5.72 5.59 0.60
C ILE A 156 -5.31 6.03 2.01
N SER A 157 -6.27 6.07 2.94
CA SER A 157 -6.05 6.50 4.33
C SER A 157 -5.17 5.51 5.12
N LEU A 158 -5.39 4.21 4.93
CA LEU A 158 -4.57 3.16 5.54
C LEU A 158 -3.11 3.26 5.08
N PHE A 159 -2.89 3.45 3.76
CA PHE A 159 -1.55 3.63 3.25
C PHE A 159 -0.97 5.01 3.60
N GLY A 160 -1.79 6.03 3.80
CA GLY A 160 -1.35 7.29 4.39
C GLY A 160 -0.76 7.14 5.79
N PHE A 161 -1.30 6.22 6.62
CA PHE A 161 -0.70 5.83 7.90
C PHE A 161 0.62 5.08 7.69
N LEU A 162 0.63 4.05 6.82
CA LEU A 162 1.82 3.23 6.56
C LEU A 162 2.96 4.03 5.94
N ASN A 163 2.67 4.94 5.02
CA ASN A 163 3.66 5.80 4.38
C ASN A 163 4.42 6.62 5.43
N ARG A 164 3.68 7.30 6.33
CA ARG A 164 4.30 8.07 7.42
C ARG A 164 5.08 7.19 8.38
N TRP A 165 4.54 6.02 8.72
CA TRP A 165 5.20 5.05 9.59
C TRP A 165 6.56 4.63 9.02
N ASN A 166 6.55 4.12 7.80
CA ASN A 166 7.73 3.53 7.18
C ASN A 166 8.80 4.55 6.80
N ASP A 167 8.41 5.71 6.25
CA ASP A 167 9.37 6.77 5.92
C ASP A 167 9.96 7.39 7.18
N THR A 168 9.13 7.65 8.21
CA THR A 168 9.63 8.21 9.47
C THR A 168 10.63 7.28 10.15
N LEU A 169 10.44 5.96 10.05
CA LEU A 169 11.32 4.98 10.67
C LEU A 169 12.44 4.49 9.75
N ALA A 170 12.44 4.87 8.47
CA ALA A 170 13.32 4.31 7.45
C ALA A 170 13.28 2.77 7.51
N THR A 171 12.07 2.19 7.52
CA THR A 171 11.86 0.75 7.66
C THR A 171 12.58 0.01 6.53
N GLN A 172 13.43 -0.95 6.86
CA GLN A 172 14.18 -1.72 5.87
C GLN A 172 13.23 -2.60 5.05
N LEU A 173 13.41 -2.59 3.71
CA LEU A 173 12.66 -3.43 2.78
C LEU A 173 13.04 -4.91 2.93
N GLU A 174 12.08 -5.79 2.77
CA GLU A 174 12.25 -7.22 2.69
C GLU A 174 12.68 -7.64 1.28
N LYS A 175 13.34 -8.80 1.19
CA LYS A 175 13.97 -9.28 -0.05
C LYS A 175 12.98 -9.43 -1.22
N GLY A 176 11.76 -9.91 -0.97
CA GLY A 176 10.75 -10.13 -2.03
C GLY A 176 10.31 -8.82 -2.68
N PRO A 177 9.69 -7.89 -1.91
CA PRO A 177 9.29 -6.57 -2.43
C PRO A 177 10.45 -5.77 -3.02
N LEU A 178 11.66 -5.83 -2.40
CA LEU A 178 12.85 -5.16 -2.93
C LEU A 178 13.21 -5.69 -4.32
N ALA A 179 13.35 -7.01 -4.48
CA ALA A 179 13.71 -7.63 -5.76
C ALA A 179 12.68 -7.33 -6.85
N PHE A 180 11.38 -7.34 -6.52
CA PHE A 180 10.31 -6.98 -7.44
C PHE A 180 10.46 -5.51 -7.90
N ALA A 181 10.61 -4.58 -6.97
CA ALA A 181 10.72 -3.16 -7.28
C ALA A 181 11.99 -2.82 -8.07
N GLU A 182 13.14 -3.42 -7.75
CA GLU A 182 14.39 -3.26 -8.52
C GLU A 182 14.27 -3.77 -9.95
N THR A 183 13.45 -4.80 -10.18
CA THR A 183 13.27 -5.39 -11.50
C THR A 183 12.26 -4.61 -12.34
N HIS A 184 11.15 -4.16 -11.76
CA HIS A 184 9.99 -3.68 -12.50
C HIS A 184 9.69 -2.19 -12.34
N LEU A 185 10.21 -1.51 -11.29
CA LEU A 185 9.91 -0.11 -11.04
C LEU A 185 11.09 0.84 -11.29
N LYS A 186 12.28 0.29 -11.53
CA LYS A 186 13.50 1.10 -11.72
C LYS A 186 13.40 2.05 -12.91
N GLU A 187 12.81 1.62 -14.01
CA GLU A 187 12.64 2.45 -15.21
C GLU A 187 11.68 3.62 -14.99
N SER A 188 10.73 3.48 -14.06
CA SER A 188 9.84 4.57 -13.62
C SER A 188 10.46 5.48 -12.56
N GLY A 189 11.75 5.32 -12.26
CA GLY A 189 12.50 6.17 -11.33
C GLY A 189 12.40 5.74 -9.85
N TRP A 190 11.97 4.50 -9.58
CA TRP A 190 11.99 3.99 -8.22
C TRP A 190 13.41 3.66 -7.77
N GLU A 191 13.74 4.04 -6.56
CA GLU A 191 14.98 3.73 -5.86
C GLU A 191 14.67 3.34 -4.41
N VAL A 192 15.49 2.47 -3.80
CA VAL A 192 15.26 1.99 -2.44
C VAL A 192 15.34 3.11 -1.38
N GLY A 193 16.13 4.15 -1.63
CA GLY A 193 16.29 5.30 -0.73
C GLY A 193 16.78 4.86 0.67
N ASP A 194 16.19 5.43 1.71
CA ASP A 194 16.53 5.15 3.12
C ASP A 194 16.11 3.74 3.60
N HIS A 195 15.41 2.96 2.76
CA HIS A 195 14.86 1.65 3.10
C HIS A 195 15.81 0.46 2.79
N SER A 196 17.09 0.73 2.52
CA SER A 196 18.14 -0.28 2.28
C SER A 196 18.62 -0.97 3.56
#